data_f78cee67f73bbe1f4a6b21ce6f587d77
#
_entry.id   f78cee67f73bbe1f4a6b21ce6f587d77
#
_cell.length_a   1.000
_cell.length_b   1.000
_cell.length_c   1.000
_cell.angle_alpha   90.00
_cell.angle_beta   90.00
_cell.angle_gamma   90.00
#
_symmetry.space_group_name_H-M   'P 1'
#
loop_
_entity.id
_entity.type
_entity.pdbx_description
1 polymer ?
#
loop_
_entity_poly.entity_id
_entity_poly.type
_entity_poly.pdbx_seq_one_letter_code
_entity_poly.pdbx_strand_id
1 'polypeptide(L)'
;MHFEDPRSDIYPYLLVNIGSGVSMIKVSGPRAYQRVGGTSLGGGTLWGLLSLLTGARTFDEMLGMAERGDNTKVDMLVGDIYGTDYGKIGLKSSTIASSFGKVFRMKREAEREAEDSGGLTNGDSDSQLTFTSSSSNGTLPLPSSTQESKVPPFSPPDISRSLLYAISNNIGQIAYLQSEKHSLSTIYFGGSFIRGHRQTMNTLSYAIKFWSNGEKKAYFLRHEGYLGAVGAFLKRQPRNWGRRGSFEESGGIGMQRDREEEGGL
;
A
#
# COMPACT_ATOMS: atom_id res chain seq x y z
N MET A 1 -9.92 -9.10 -16.47
CA MET A 1 -9.91 -9.93 -15.26
C MET A 1 -10.38 -11.30 -15.63
N HIS A 2 -9.62 -12.31 -15.28
CA HIS A 2 -10.02 -13.71 -15.41
C HIS A 2 -10.28 -14.23 -13.99
N PHE A 3 -11.40 -14.90 -13.77
CA PHE A 3 -11.70 -15.58 -12.52
C PHE A 3 -11.21 -17.03 -12.65
N GLU A 4 -10.37 -17.46 -11.73
CA GLU A 4 -9.94 -18.85 -11.64
C GLU A 4 -10.85 -19.58 -10.64
N ASP A 5 -11.21 -20.82 -10.95
CA ASP A 5 -11.95 -21.68 -10.04
C ASP A 5 -11.09 -22.04 -8.81
N PRO A 6 -11.70 -22.24 -7.63
CA PRO A 6 -10.97 -22.64 -6.44
C PRO A 6 -10.22 -23.95 -6.69
N ARG A 7 -8.90 -23.93 -6.49
CA ARG A 7 -8.07 -25.15 -6.57
C ARG A 7 -8.31 -26.01 -5.33
N SER A 8 -8.29 -27.31 -5.49
CA SER A 8 -8.39 -28.26 -4.38
C SER A 8 -7.18 -28.19 -3.43
N ASP A 9 -6.02 -27.82 -3.94
CA ASP A 9 -4.76 -27.67 -3.20
C ASP A 9 -4.28 -26.23 -3.26
N ILE A 10 -4.75 -25.42 -2.30
CA ILE A 10 -4.40 -24.00 -2.21
C ILE A 10 -3.25 -23.73 -1.24
N TYR A 11 -2.89 -24.68 -0.37
CA TYR A 11 -1.87 -24.50 0.66
C TYR A 11 -0.50 -25.03 0.21
N PRO A 12 0.59 -24.43 0.68
CA PRO A 12 0.66 -23.18 1.43
C PRO A 12 0.62 -21.95 0.53
N TYR A 13 0.20 -20.79 1.08
CA TYR A 13 0.20 -19.53 0.35
C TYR A 13 0.54 -18.33 1.24
N LEU A 14 0.91 -17.21 0.61
CA LEU A 14 1.04 -15.92 1.26
C LEU A 14 -0.24 -15.11 1.09
N LEU A 15 -0.84 -14.67 2.20
CA LEU A 15 -1.93 -13.70 2.21
C LEU A 15 -1.37 -12.33 2.57
N VAL A 16 -1.52 -11.37 1.66
CA VAL A 16 -1.16 -9.96 1.84
C VAL A 16 -2.43 -9.17 2.07
N ASN A 17 -2.70 -8.82 3.32
CA ASN A 17 -3.87 -8.03 3.69
C ASN A 17 -3.50 -6.55 3.77
N ILE A 18 -4.06 -5.74 2.84
CA ILE A 18 -3.78 -4.32 2.69
C ILE A 18 -4.97 -3.51 3.20
N GLY A 19 -4.82 -2.99 4.42
CA GLY A 19 -5.73 -2.03 5.03
C GLY A 19 -5.08 -0.65 5.15
N SER A 20 -5.18 -0.01 6.31
CA SER A 20 -4.42 1.21 6.62
C SER A 20 -2.90 0.97 6.60
N GLY A 21 -2.46 -0.13 7.17
CA GLY A 21 -1.15 -0.74 6.99
C GLY A 21 -1.28 -2.09 6.28
N VAL A 22 -0.19 -2.87 6.25
CA VAL A 22 -0.12 -4.17 5.56
C VAL A 22 0.32 -5.25 6.52
N SER A 23 -0.40 -6.38 6.52
CA SER A 23 0.02 -7.61 7.19
C SER A 23 0.22 -8.72 6.17
N MET A 24 1.30 -9.47 6.33
CA MET A 24 1.65 -10.61 5.49
C MET A 24 1.61 -11.88 6.34
N ILE A 25 0.80 -12.83 5.90
CA ILE A 25 0.43 -14.02 6.66
C ILE A 25 0.72 -15.25 5.79
N LYS A 26 1.59 -16.12 6.27
CA LYS A 26 1.75 -17.47 5.70
C LYS A 26 0.59 -18.32 6.18
N VAL A 27 -0.12 -18.94 5.26
CA VAL A 27 -1.20 -19.88 5.56
C VAL A 27 -0.76 -21.26 5.07
N SER A 28 -0.54 -22.19 6.02
CA SER A 28 0.01 -23.52 5.75
C SER A 28 -1.07 -24.59 5.69
N GLY A 29 -2.29 -24.27 6.12
CA GLY A 29 -3.42 -25.22 6.14
C GLY A 29 -4.65 -24.60 6.79
N PRO A 30 -5.77 -25.35 6.89
CA PRO A 30 -6.95 -24.90 7.59
C PRO A 30 -6.61 -24.55 9.05
N ARG A 31 -6.82 -23.27 9.44
CA ARG A 31 -6.49 -22.75 10.79
C ARG A 31 -5.00 -22.74 11.15
N ALA A 32 -4.10 -23.07 10.23
CA ALA A 32 -2.65 -23.01 10.41
C ALA A 32 -2.10 -21.77 9.68
N TYR A 33 -1.83 -20.71 10.43
CA TYR A 33 -1.34 -19.45 9.87
C TYR A 33 -0.35 -18.77 10.82
N GLN A 34 0.55 -18.00 10.24
CA GLN A 34 1.56 -17.24 10.96
C GLN A 34 1.76 -15.89 10.27
N ARG A 35 1.80 -14.80 11.06
CA ARG A 35 2.23 -13.49 10.53
C ARG A 35 3.73 -13.54 10.29
N VAL A 36 4.14 -13.31 9.04
CA VAL A 36 5.55 -13.40 8.60
C VAL A 36 6.16 -12.05 8.25
N GLY A 37 5.34 -11.02 8.12
CA GLY A 37 5.82 -9.69 7.78
C GLY A 37 4.72 -8.64 7.75
N GLY A 38 5.06 -7.47 7.26
CA GLY A 38 4.16 -6.34 7.08
C GLY A 38 4.91 -5.04 6.90
N THR A 39 4.16 -3.98 6.60
CA THR A 39 4.67 -2.61 6.54
C THR A 39 3.59 -1.63 7.02
N SER A 40 4.01 -0.51 7.59
CA SER A 40 3.10 0.60 7.92
C SER A 40 2.67 1.41 6.69
N LEU A 41 3.36 1.24 5.55
CA LEU A 41 3.03 1.90 4.30
C LEU A 41 1.92 1.13 3.57
N GLY A 42 0.69 1.56 3.76
CA GLY A 42 -0.50 0.94 3.17
C GLY A 42 -1.53 1.97 2.71
N GLY A 43 -2.79 1.57 2.68
CA GLY A 43 -3.90 2.44 2.25
C GLY A 43 -4.06 3.69 3.09
N GLY A 44 -3.78 3.62 4.39
CA GLY A 44 -3.79 4.77 5.29
C GLY A 44 -2.71 5.80 4.95
N THR A 45 -1.51 5.34 4.60
CA THR A 45 -0.42 6.21 4.16
C THR A 45 -0.78 6.88 2.84
N LEU A 46 -1.29 6.10 1.87
CA LEU A 46 -1.71 6.65 0.59
C LEU A 46 -2.77 7.74 0.79
N TRP A 47 -3.83 7.43 1.52
CA TRP A 47 -4.90 8.39 1.78
C TRP A 47 -4.40 9.62 2.53
N GLY A 48 -3.68 9.43 3.64
CA GLY A 48 -3.16 10.53 4.44
C GLY A 48 -2.31 11.50 3.64
N LEU A 49 -1.34 10.98 2.88
CA LEU A 49 -0.48 11.81 2.04
C LEU A 49 -1.23 12.49 0.88
N LEU A 50 -2.14 11.78 0.21
CA LEU A 50 -2.93 12.39 -0.87
C LEU A 50 -3.91 13.45 -0.36
N SER A 51 -4.52 13.26 0.81
CA SER A 51 -5.35 14.29 1.44
C SER A 51 -4.55 15.57 1.71
N LEU A 52 -3.31 15.43 2.20
CA LEU A 52 -2.43 16.57 2.48
C LEU A 52 -1.91 17.25 1.20
N LEU A 53 -1.55 16.46 0.19
CA LEU A 53 -0.86 16.99 -1.02
C LEU A 53 -1.82 17.44 -2.11
N THR A 54 -3.02 16.87 -2.19
CA THR A 54 -3.95 17.10 -3.30
C THR A 54 -5.29 17.68 -2.87
N GLY A 55 -5.55 17.72 -1.55
CA GLY A 55 -6.85 18.14 -1.02
C GLY A 55 -7.99 17.16 -1.27
N ALA A 56 -7.70 15.95 -1.76
CA ALA A 56 -8.71 14.92 -2.00
C ALA A 56 -9.45 14.53 -0.72
N ARG A 57 -10.76 14.37 -0.81
CA ARG A 57 -11.65 14.14 0.33
C ARG A 57 -12.09 12.68 0.48
N THR A 58 -12.06 11.91 -0.60
CA THR A 58 -12.48 10.51 -0.62
C THR A 58 -11.43 9.63 -1.27
N PHE A 59 -11.43 8.34 -0.88
CA PHE A 59 -10.52 7.36 -1.47
C PHE A 59 -10.80 7.13 -2.97
N ASP A 60 -12.07 7.13 -3.36
CA ASP A 60 -12.47 6.94 -4.77
C ASP A 60 -12.05 8.15 -5.64
N GLU A 61 -12.10 9.36 -5.10
CA GLU A 61 -11.57 10.56 -5.77
C GLU A 61 -10.06 10.43 -6.01
N MET A 62 -9.30 9.97 -5.02
CA MET A 62 -7.87 9.75 -5.15
C MET A 62 -7.53 8.73 -6.22
N LEU A 63 -8.26 7.61 -6.26
CA LEU A 63 -8.08 6.59 -7.29
C LEU A 63 -8.44 7.11 -8.68
N GLY A 64 -9.54 7.86 -8.80
CA GLY A 64 -9.93 8.51 -10.05
C GLY A 64 -8.90 9.55 -10.53
N MET A 65 -8.25 10.29 -9.62
CA MET A 65 -7.13 11.16 -9.97
C MET A 65 -5.93 10.33 -10.46
N ALA A 66 -5.57 9.27 -9.76
CA ALA A 66 -4.46 8.40 -10.14
C ALA A 66 -4.67 7.76 -11.54
N GLU A 67 -5.91 7.47 -11.93
CA GLU A 67 -6.22 6.98 -13.28
C GLU A 67 -5.90 8.00 -14.39
N ARG A 68 -6.11 9.27 -14.12
CA ARG A 68 -5.89 10.36 -15.09
C ARG A 68 -4.48 10.95 -15.03
N GLY A 69 -3.71 10.65 -14.00
CA GLY A 69 -2.39 11.19 -13.78
C GLY A 69 -1.31 10.56 -14.67
N ASP A 70 -0.17 11.20 -14.69
CA ASP A 70 1.06 10.73 -15.34
C ASP A 70 2.22 10.81 -14.34
N ASN A 71 2.61 9.66 -13.79
CA ASN A 71 3.69 9.60 -12.80
C ASN A 71 5.06 10.02 -13.38
N THR A 72 5.25 9.96 -14.69
CA THR A 72 6.52 10.35 -15.33
C THR A 72 6.87 11.82 -15.13
N LYS A 73 5.88 12.64 -14.81
CA LYS A 73 6.09 14.06 -14.50
C LYS A 73 6.63 14.27 -13.07
N VAL A 74 6.39 13.34 -12.18
CA VAL A 74 6.73 13.41 -10.74
C VAL A 74 7.91 12.50 -10.41
N ASP A 75 7.88 11.27 -10.96
CA ASP A 75 8.91 10.26 -10.73
C ASP A 75 10.11 10.49 -11.65
N MET A 76 11.30 10.17 -11.15
CA MET A 76 12.51 10.09 -11.96
C MET A 76 12.64 8.68 -12.51
N LEU A 77 12.74 8.56 -13.82
CA LEU A 77 12.89 7.29 -14.51
C LEU A 77 14.35 6.98 -14.78
N VAL A 78 14.65 5.71 -15.06
CA VAL A 78 16.00 5.27 -15.50
C VAL A 78 16.43 6.06 -16.75
N GLY A 79 15.52 6.31 -17.69
CA GLY A 79 15.78 7.12 -18.89
C GLY A 79 16.12 8.58 -18.59
N ASP A 80 15.58 9.17 -17.52
CA ASP A 80 15.89 10.55 -17.10
C ASP A 80 17.34 10.67 -16.57
N ILE A 81 17.94 9.54 -16.11
CA ILE A 81 19.27 9.51 -15.55
C ILE A 81 20.30 9.12 -16.61
N TYR A 82 20.03 8.09 -17.39
CA TYR A 82 20.97 7.47 -18.32
C TYR A 82 20.68 7.76 -19.79
N GLY A 83 19.55 8.40 -20.10
CA GLY A 83 19.13 8.71 -21.48
C GLY A 83 18.57 7.49 -22.26
N THR A 84 18.89 6.28 -21.84
CA THR A 84 18.51 5.02 -22.51
C THR A 84 18.18 3.94 -21.48
N ASP A 85 17.88 2.73 -21.95
CA ASP A 85 17.80 1.55 -21.11
C ASP A 85 19.16 1.26 -20.44
N TYR A 86 19.13 0.91 -19.17
CA TYR A 86 20.33 0.47 -18.47
C TYR A 86 20.50 -1.04 -18.59
N GLY A 87 20.92 -1.47 -19.78
CA GLY A 87 20.98 -2.87 -20.19
C GLY A 87 21.91 -3.75 -19.34
N LYS A 88 22.96 -3.17 -18.70
CA LYS A 88 23.90 -3.92 -17.83
C LYS A 88 23.22 -4.62 -16.65
N ILE A 89 22.11 -4.07 -16.16
CA ILE A 89 21.33 -4.64 -15.04
C ILE A 89 19.88 -4.91 -15.43
N GLY A 90 19.54 -4.89 -16.72
CA GLY A 90 18.24 -5.25 -17.23
C GLY A 90 17.11 -4.25 -16.95
N LEU A 91 17.44 -2.98 -16.63
CA LEU A 91 16.43 -1.95 -16.37
C LEU A 91 16.08 -1.19 -17.64
N LYS A 92 14.79 -1.10 -17.91
CA LYS A 92 14.24 -0.29 -19.02
C LYS A 92 14.24 1.18 -18.65
N SER A 93 14.37 2.06 -19.64
CA SER A 93 14.29 3.51 -19.49
C SER A 93 13.00 3.98 -18.80
N SER A 94 11.90 3.24 -18.98
CA SER A 94 10.60 3.51 -18.35
C SER A 94 10.49 3.04 -16.89
N THR A 95 11.52 2.37 -16.35
CA THR A 95 11.50 1.92 -14.95
C THR A 95 11.65 3.13 -14.01
N ILE A 96 10.87 3.17 -12.94
CA ILE A 96 10.97 4.22 -11.91
C ILE A 96 12.27 3.98 -11.13
N ALA A 97 13.19 4.94 -11.23
CA ALA A 97 14.44 4.95 -10.47
C ALA A 97 14.27 5.61 -9.10
N SER A 98 13.43 6.65 -9.02
CA SER A 98 13.12 7.34 -7.78
C SER A 98 11.70 7.90 -7.81
N SER A 99 10.84 7.39 -6.93
CA SER A 99 9.51 7.99 -6.72
C SER A 99 9.67 9.40 -6.19
N PHE A 100 8.90 10.35 -6.72
CA PHE A 100 9.02 11.79 -6.43
C PHE A 100 10.39 12.39 -6.74
N GLY A 101 11.25 11.71 -7.49
CA GLY A 101 12.62 12.15 -7.75
C GLY A 101 12.71 13.48 -8.50
N LYS A 102 11.76 13.78 -9.39
CA LYS A 102 11.74 15.08 -10.09
C LYS A 102 11.38 16.24 -9.18
N VAL A 103 10.52 16.01 -8.18
CA VAL A 103 10.19 17.04 -7.17
C VAL A 103 11.44 17.43 -6.39
N PHE A 104 12.20 16.45 -5.94
CA PHE A 104 13.46 16.68 -5.22
C PHE A 104 14.49 17.40 -6.09
N ARG A 105 14.67 16.98 -7.34
CA ARG A 105 15.62 17.60 -8.28
C ARG A 105 15.31 19.07 -8.52
N MET A 106 14.06 19.41 -8.83
CA MET A 106 13.61 20.79 -9.07
C MET A 106 13.84 21.67 -7.84
N LYS A 107 13.57 21.15 -6.63
CA LYS A 107 13.81 21.90 -5.40
C LYS A 107 15.29 22.22 -5.22
N ARG A 108 16.18 21.26 -5.46
CA ARG A 108 17.63 21.48 -5.39
C ARG A 108 18.15 22.44 -6.45
N GLU A 109 17.58 22.41 -7.64
CA GLU A 109 17.93 23.37 -8.71
C GLU A 109 17.51 24.79 -8.29
N ALA A 110 16.31 24.98 -7.75
CA ALA A 110 15.87 26.28 -7.25
C ALA A 110 16.69 26.80 -6.05
N GLU A 111 17.10 25.90 -5.14
CA GLU A 111 17.99 26.26 -4.03
C GLU A 111 19.36 26.76 -4.53
N ARG A 112 19.96 26.08 -5.52
CA ARG A 112 21.24 26.51 -6.14
C ARG A 112 21.11 27.84 -6.87
N GLU A 113 20.04 28.04 -7.62
CA GLU A 113 19.79 29.31 -8.29
C GLU A 113 19.65 30.49 -7.31
N ALA A 114 19.03 30.21 -6.14
CA ALA A 114 18.91 31.21 -5.06
C ALA A 114 20.27 31.51 -4.41
N GLU A 115 21.11 30.51 -4.18
CA GLU A 115 22.47 30.66 -3.67
C GLU A 115 23.37 31.44 -4.64
N ASP A 116 23.32 31.11 -5.93
CA ASP A 116 24.10 31.79 -6.96
C ASP A 116 23.63 33.24 -7.18
N SER A 117 22.34 33.50 -7.00
CA SER A 117 21.76 34.86 -7.10
C SER A 117 22.03 35.72 -5.86
N GLY A 118 22.24 35.12 -4.70
CA GLY A 118 22.55 35.80 -3.43
C GLY A 118 24.01 36.25 -3.28
N GLY A 119 24.90 35.81 -4.18
CA GLY A 119 26.33 36.09 -4.13
C GLY A 119 26.80 37.49 -4.55
N LEU A 120 25.88 38.44 -4.87
CA LEU A 120 26.20 39.80 -5.38
C LEU A 120 25.88 40.91 -4.40
N THR A 121 25.77 40.68 -3.12
CA THR A 121 25.75 41.78 -2.12
C THR A 121 26.97 41.67 -1.21
N ASN A 122 28.10 42.19 -1.69
CA ASN A 122 29.18 42.68 -0.85
C ASN A 122 28.68 43.86 -0.03
N GLY A 123 28.64 43.76 1.27
CA GLY A 123 28.34 44.84 2.16
C GLY A 123 28.57 44.43 3.61
N ASP A 124 29.77 44.77 4.11
CA ASP A 124 30.15 44.72 5.52
C ASP A 124 29.00 45.13 6.44
N SER A 125 28.66 44.28 7.39
CA SER A 125 28.16 44.73 8.69
C SER A 125 28.22 43.58 9.71
N ASP A 126 29.25 43.66 10.51
CA ASP A 126 29.44 43.02 11.78
C ASP A 126 28.22 43.33 12.69
N SER A 127 27.46 42.33 13.10
CA SER A 127 26.44 42.50 14.14
C SER A 127 26.32 41.25 14.99
N GLN A 128 26.88 41.37 16.17
CA GLN A 128 26.81 40.45 17.29
C GLN A 128 25.38 39.98 17.61
N LEU A 129 25.23 38.71 17.76
CA LEU A 129 24.05 38.05 18.31
C LEU A 129 24.06 38.19 19.82
N THR A 130 23.28 39.12 20.36
CA THR A 130 22.91 39.18 21.80
C THR A 130 21.56 38.54 22.01
N PHE A 131 21.54 37.45 22.75
CA PHE A 131 20.33 36.83 23.30
C PHE A 131 19.82 37.70 24.46
N THR A 132 18.64 38.28 24.32
CA THR A 132 17.86 38.80 25.46
C THR A 132 16.48 38.16 25.46
N SER A 133 16.22 37.41 26.52
CA SER A 133 14.91 36.90 26.90
C SER A 133 14.04 38.06 27.43
N SER A 134 12.90 38.31 26.78
CA SER A 134 11.78 39.03 27.40
C SER A 134 10.46 38.56 26.83
N SER A 135 9.66 38.10 27.77
CA SER A 135 8.26 37.73 27.65
C SER A 135 7.39 38.96 27.37
N SER A 136 6.59 38.96 26.31
CA SER A 136 5.32 39.70 26.26
C SER A 136 4.47 39.30 25.05
N ASN A 137 3.18 39.13 25.28
CA ASN A 137 2.11 38.87 24.31
C ASN A 137 2.14 39.83 23.12
N GLY A 138 2.24 39.30 21.91
CA GLY A 138 2.10 40.06 20.70
C GLY A 138 1.84 39.15 19.53
N THR A 139 0.66 39.30 18.93
CA THR A 139 0.25 38.72 17.69
C THR A 139 1.34 38.94 16.62
N LEU A 140 1.98 37.86 16.18
CA LEU A 140 2.96 37.91 15.09
C LEU A 140 2.26 38.20 13.76
N PRO A 141 2.69 39.24 13.01
CA PRO A 141 2.25 39.39 11.62
C PRO A 141 2.84 38.25 10.80
N LEU A 142 2.00 37.55 10.05
CA LEU A 142 2.45 36.64 8.99
C LEU A 142 3.35 37.44 8.02
N PRO A 143 4.53 36.96 7.66
CA PRO A 143 5.30 37.54 6.59
C PRO A 143 4.55 37.29 5.26
N SER A 144 3.94 38.34 4.73
CA SER A 144 3.46 38.39 3.36
C SER A 144 4.66 38.53 2.42
N SER A 145 5.35 37.44 2.16
CA SER A 145 6.25 37.35 1.02
C SER A 145 5.68 36.34 0.06
N THR A 146 4.79 36.76 -0.82
CA THR A 146 4.45 36.11 -2.07
C THR A 146 5.68 36.15 -2.98
N GLN A 147 6.68 35.32 -2.68
CA GLN A 147 7.55 34.80 -3.73
C GLN A 147 6.77 33.71 -4.42
N GLU A 148 6.13 34.03 -5.53
CA GLU A 148 5.63 33.06 -6.49
C GLU A 148 6.81 32.18 -6.89
N SER A 149 6.90 30.99 -6.29
CA SER A 149 7.86 29.98 -6.71
C SER A 149 7.55 29.64 -8.16
N LYS A 150 8.49 29.87 -9.07
CA LYS A 150 8.45 29.51 -10.51
C LYS A 150 8.42 27.99 -10.75
N VAL A 151 8.17 27.17 -9.73
CA VAL A 151 8.05 25.72 -9.86
C VAL A 151 6.66 25.43 -10.41
N PRO A 152 6.52 24.85 -11.62
CA PRO A 152 5.21 24.45 -12.10
C PRO A 152 4.60 23.49 -11.09
N PRO A 153 3.39 23.77 -10.57
CA PRO A 153 2.78 22.93 -9.58
C PRO A 153 2.55 21.55 -10.20
N PHE A 154 3.09 20.50 -9.56
CA PHE A 154 2.77 19.14 -9.94
C PHE A 154 1.26 18.94 -9.80
N SER A 155 0.62 18.37 -10.83
CA SER A 155 -0.83 18.23 -10.80
C SER A 155 -1.26 17.19 -9.74
N PRO A 156 -2.38 17.40 -9.05
CA PRO A 156 -2.93 16.41 -8.13
C PRO A 156 -3.09 15.01 -8.73
N PRO A 157 -3.53 14.84 -10.00
CA PRO A 157 -3.54 13.54 -10.67
C PRO A 157 -2.17 12.87 -10.79
N ASP A 158 -1.14 13.62 -11.18
CA ASP A 158 0.22 13.10 -11.37
C ASP A 158 0.82 12.65 -10.03
N ILE A 159 0.64 13.47 -8.98
CA ILE A 159 1.01 13.14 -7.59
C ILE A 159 0.29 11.86 -7.13
N SER A 160 -1.02 11.76 -7.39
CA SER A 160 -1.82 10.61 -6.98
C SER A 160 -1.35 9.32 -7.63
N ARG A 161 -1.00 9.36 -8.92
CA ARG A 161 -0.47 8.19 -9.64
C ARG A 161 0.92 7.80 -9.14
N SER A 162 1.82 8.76 -8.95
CA SER A 162 3.15 8.51 -8.41
C SER A 162 3.08 7.85 -7.03
N LEU A 163 2.26 8.38 -6.13
CA LEU A 163 2.13 7.84 -4.78
C LEU A 163 1.47 6.46 -4.76
N LEU A 164 0.44 6.24 -5.60
CA LEU A 164 -0.15 4.90 -5.75
C LEU A 164 0.88 3.88 -6.21
N TYR A 165 1.73 4.23 -7.16
CA TYR A 165 2.80 3.36 -7.64
C TYR A 165 3.87 3.12 -6.57
N ALA A 166 4.32 4.15 -5.87
CA ALA A 166 5.32 4.04 -4.82
C ALA A 166 4.87 3.07 -3.72
N ILE A 167 3.65 3.23 -3.21
CA ILE A 167 3.10 2.37 -2.16
C ILE A 167 2.85 0.95 -2.67
N SER A 168 2.23 0.80 -3.85
CA SER A 168 1.89 -0.52 -4.39
C SER A 168 3.14 -1.33 -4.79
N ASN A 169 4.14 -0.69 -5.41
CA ASN A 169 5.40 -1.36 -5.76
C ASN A 169 6.17 -1.80 -4.52
N ASN A 170 6.20 -0.97 -3.47
CA ASN A 170 6.83 -1.33 -2.20
C ASN A 170 6.14 -2.53 -1.54
N ILE A 171 4.80 -2.53 -1.49
CA ILE A 171 4.03 -3.67 -0.99
C ILE A 171 4.32 -4.93 -1.81
N GLY A 172 4.32 -4.82 -3.14
CA GLY A 172 4.59 -5.93 -4.06
C GLY A 172 6.00 -6.51 -3.85
N GLN A 173 7.02 -5.66 -3.72
CA GLN A 173 8.40 -6.09 -3.47
C GLN A 173 8.53 -6.84 -2.14
N ILE A 174 7.96 -6.29 -1.06
CA ILE A 174 8.01 -6.95 0.25
C ILE A 174 7.25 -8.28 0.21
N ALA A 175 6.09 -8.32 -0.46
CA ALA A 175 5.32 -9.56 -0.62
C ALA A 175 6.10 -10.62 -1.38
N TYR A 176 6.77 -10.24 -2.46
CA TYR A 176 7.66 -11.13 -3.20
C TYR A 176 8.79 -11.67 -2.31
N LEU A 177 9.52 -10.80 -1.60
CA LEU A 177 10.62 -11.20 -0.72
C LEU A 177 10.15 -12.15 0.40
N GLN A 178 8.97 -11.90 0.98
CA GLN A 178 8.39 -12.82 1.97
C GLN A 178 7.99 -14.16 1.35
N SER A 179 7.48 -14.16 0.11
CA SER A 179 7.14 -15.40 -0.59
C SER A 179 8.39 -16.24 -0.87
N GLU A 180 9.51 -15.61 -1.26
CA GLU A 180 10.79 -16.28 -1.45
C GLU A 180 11.33 -16.86 -0.13
N LYS A 181 11.40 -16.03 0.91
CA LYS A 181 11.90 -16.43 2.23
C LYS A 181 11.17 -17.65 2.80
N HIS A 182 9.89 -17.80 2.49
CA HIS A 182 9.04 -18.88 3.00
C HIS A 182 8.71 -19.95 1.95
N SER A 183 9.35 -19.93 0.79
CA SER A 183 9.16 -20.88 -0.32
C SER A 183 7.69 -21.02 -0.72
N LEU A 184 7.00 -19.89 -0.90
CA LEU A 184 5.58 -19.82 -1.27
C LEU A 184 5.46 -19.44 -2.74
N SER A 185 4.75 -20.24 -3.52
CA SER A 185 4.51 -20.00 -4.95
C SER A 185 3.33 -19.08 -5.22
N THR A 186 2.36 -19.05 -4.31
CA THR A 186 1.08 -18.37 -4.51
C THR A 186 0.94 -17.19 -3.55
N ILE A 187 0.58 -16.02 -4.10
CA ILE A 187 0.39 -14.79 -3.34
C ILE A 187 -1.03 -14.28 -3.56
N TYR A 188 -1.83 -14.24 -2.51
CA TYR A 188 -3.16 -13.65 -2.49
C TYR A 188 -3.15 -12.27 -1.89
N PHE A 189 -3.78 -11.33 -2.55
CA PHE A 189 -4.00 -9.97 -2.07
C PHE A 189 -5.45 -9.79 -1.65
N GLY A 190 -5.64 -9.15 -0.50
CA GLY A 190 -6.94 -8.81 0.06
C GLY A 190 -6.89 -7.53 0.88
N GLY A 191 -8.03 -7.10 1.40
CA GLY A 191 -8.17 -5.91 2.23
C GLY A 191 -8.80 -4.72 1.53
N SER A 192 -9.22 -3.75 2.31
CA SER A 192 -10.03 -2.61 1.86
C SER A 192 -9.33 -1.63 0.90
N PHE A 193 -8.01 -1.73 0.77
CA PHE A 193 -7.22 -0.92 -0.17
C PHE A 193 -7.51 -1.27 -1.63
N ILE A 194 -7.79 -2.53 -1.92
CA ILE A 194 -7.94 -3.02 -3.31
C ILE A 194 -9.31 -2.64 -3.88
N ARG A 195 -10.40 -2.90 -3.15
CA ARG A 195 -11.80 -2.58 -3.51
C ARG A 195 -12.17 -2.87 -4.96
N GLY A 196 -11.56 -3.89 -5.58
CA GLY A 196 -11.76 -4.19 -6.99
C GLY A 196 -11.18 -3.15 -7.96
N HIS A 197 -10.39 -2.19 -7.48
CA HIS A 197 -9.84 -1.12 -8.31
C HIS A 197 -8.78 -1.64 -9.27
N ARG A 198 -9.07 -1.55 -10.56
CA ARG A 198 -8.25 -2.16 -11.64
C ARG A 198 -6.80 -1.69 -11.62
N GLN A 199 -6.56 -0.41 -11.41
CA GLN A 199 -5.20 0.15 -11.43
C GLN A 199 -4.37 -0.37 -10.26
N THR A 200 -4.94 -0.43 -9.04
CA THR A 200 -4.28 -1.01 -7.88
C THR A 200 -3.89 -2.46 -8.11
N MET A 201 -4.84 -3.26 -8.65
CA MET A 201 -4.59 -4.67 -8.96
C MET A 201 -3.54 -4.85 -10.06
N ASN A 202 -3.59 -4.03 -11.10
CA ASN A 202 -2.59 -4.05 -12.18
C ASN A 202 -1.20 -3.70 -11.66
N THR A 203 -1.07 -2.68 -10.80
CA THR A 203 0.22 -2.26 -10.23
C THR A 203 0.82 -3.34 -9.32
N LEU A 204 0.01 -3.95 -8.45
CA LEU A 204 0.46 -5.06 -7.61
C LEU A 204 0.84 -6.30 -8.45
N SER A 205 0.04 -6.62 -9.47
CA SER A 205 0.35 -7.73 -10.41
C SER A 205 1.64 -7.48 -11.16
N TYR A 206 1.85 -6.25 -11.64
CA TYR A 206 3.08 -5.86 -12.30
C TYR A 206 4.29 -5.99 -11.36
N ALA A 207 4.18 -5.51 -10.13
CA ALA A 207 5.26 -5.61 -9.15
C ALA A 207 5.66 -7.06 -8.87
N ILE A 208 4.68 -7.96 -8.65
CA ILE A 208 4.97 -9.39 -8.45
C ILE A 208 5.62 -10.00 -9.69
N LYS A 209 5.09 -9.73 -10.89
CA LYS A 209 5.67 -10.23 -12.15
C LYS A 209 7.09 -9.73 -12.36
N PHE A 210 7.34 -8.45 -12.07
CA PHE A 210 8.66 -7.82 -12.23
C PHE A 210 9.68 -8.47 -11.31
N TRP A 211 9.41 -8.52 -10.00
CA TRP A 211 10.36 -9.06 -9.02
C TRP A 211 10.57 -10.56 -9.14
N SER A 212 9.58 -11.31 -9.57
CA SER A 212 9.68 -12.77 -9.77
C SER A 212 10.16 -13.18 -11.15
N ASN A 213 10.54 -12.24 -12.04
CA ASN A 213 10.82 -12.51 -13.45
C ASN A 213 9.68 -13.28 -14.16
N GLY A 214 8.45 -13.09 -13.69
CA GLY A 214 7.26 -13.73 -14.23
C GLY A 214 6.94 -15.12 -13.66
N GLU A 215 7.73 -15.64 -12.73
CA GLU A 215 7.51 -16.96 -12.13
C GLU A 215 6.32 -17.01 -11.18
N LYS A 216 5.98 -15.89 -10.52
CA LYS A 216 4.87 -15.81 -9.57
C LYS A 216 3.74 -14.97 -10.09
N LYS A 217 2.53 -15.32 -9.65
CA LYS A 217 1.29 -14.61 -9.98
C LYS A 217 0.67 -13.99 -8.73
N ALA A 218 0.11 -12.80 -8.91
CA ALA A 218 -0.73 -12.14 -7.92
C ALA A 218 -2.19 -12.56 -8.12
N TYR A 219 -2.82 -13.04 -7.08
CA TYR A 219 -4.24 -13.37 -7.04
C TYR A 219 -4.98 -12.36 -6.16
N PHE A 220 -6.18 -11.99 -6.57
CA PHE A 220 -7.02 -11.05 -5.83
C PHE A 220 -8.27 -11.77 -5.38
N LEU A 221 -8.59 -11.63 -4.10
CA LEU A 221 -9.75 -12.30 -3.54
C LEU A 221 -11.03 -11.54 -3.91
N ARG A 222 -12.07 -12.30 -4.25
CA ARG A 222 -13.40 -11.74 -4.45
C ARG A 222 -13.94 -11.31 -3.07
N HIS A 223 -14.56 -10.14 -2.98
CA HIS A 223 -15.10 -9.60 -1.70
C HIS A 223 -14.04 -9.37 -0.61
N GLU A 224 -12.85 -8.97 -0.99
CA GLU A 224 -11.68 -8.76 -0.12
C GLU A 224 -11.94 -7.85 1.09
N GLY A 225 -12.88 -6.91 0.98
CA GLY A 225 -13.23 -6.00 2.09
C GLY A 225 -13.98 -6.67 3.25
N TYR A 226 -14.55 -7.86 3.02
CA TYR A 226 -15.39 -8.56 4.01
C TYR A 226 -14.74 -9.81 4.63
N LEU A 227 -13.55 -10.17 4.20
CA LEU A 227 -12.89 -11.40 4.63
C LEU A 227 -12.71 -11.51 6.15
N GLY A 228 -12.41 -10.40 6.82
CA GLY A 228 -12.29 -10.37 8.28
C GLY A 228 -13.61 -10.68 8.99
N ALA A 229 -14.71 -10.09 8.52
CA ALA A 229 -16.05 -10.32 9.07
C ALA A 229 -16.51 -11.76 8.82
N VAL A 230 -16.33 -12.26 7.59
CA VAL A 230 -16.66 -13.65 7.23
C VAL A 230 -15.84 -14.63 8.05
N GLY A 231 -14.54 -14.39 8.20
CA GLY A 231 -13.66 -15.24 9.02
C GLY A 231 -14.07 -15.27 10.50
N ALA A 232 -14.44 -14.13 11.08
CA ALA A 232 -14.94 -14.03 12.44
C ALA A 232 -16.26 -14.78 12.62
N PHE A 233 -17.16 -14.66 11.65
CA PHE A 233 -18.42 -15.40 11.63
C PHE A 233 -18.19 -16.91 11.58
N LEU A 234 -17.40 -17.40 10.62
CA LEU A 234 -17.09 -18.81 10.44
C LEU A 234 -16.34 -19.42 11.63
N LYS A 235 -15.52 -18.64 12.33
CA LYS A 235 -14.81 -19.11 13.54
C LYS A 235 -15.78 -19.52 14.67
N ARG A 236 -16.93 -18.88 14.75
CA ARG A 236 -17.96 -19.13 15.78
C ARG A 236 -18.96 -20.22 15.39
N GLN A 237 -18.95 -20.67 14.13
CA GLN A 237 -19.88 -21.69 13.66
C GLN A 237 -19.39 -23.10 14.05
N PRO A 238 -20.32 -24.06 14.29
CA PRO A 238 -20.01 -25.45 14.45
C PRO A 238 -19.21 -25.97 13.23
N ARG A 239 -18.35 -26.96 13.43
CA ARG A 239 -17.49 -27.50 12.36
C ARG A 239 -18.26 -28.04 11.15
N ASN A 240 -19.51 -28.43 11.34
CA ASN A 240 -20.37 -29.00 10.28
C ASN A 240 -21.32 -27.98 9.65
N TRP A 241 -21.26 -26.71 10.06
CA TRP A 241 -22.13 -25.68 9.51
C TRP A 241 -21.86 -25.45 8.02
N GLY A 242 -22.94 -25.47 7.22
CA GLY A 242 -22.85 -25.28 5.75
C GLY A 242 -22.62 -26.55 4.93
N ARG A 243 -22.49 -27.72 5.54
CA ARG A 243 -22.59 -28.98 4.81
C ARG A 243 -24.06 -29.33 4.55
N ARG A 244 -24.41 -29.68 3.30
CA ARG A 244 -25.79 -29.98 2.88
C ARG A 244 -26.47 -31.07 3.75
N GLY A 245 -25.73 -31.95 4.40
CA GLY A 245 -26.26 -32.97 5.29
C GLY A 245 -26.52 -32.54 6.74
N SER A 246 -26.06 -31.36 7.15
CA SER A 246 -26.19 -30.94 8.55
C SER A 246 -27.60 -30.44 8.92
N PHE A 247 -28.47 -30.18 7.96
CA PHE A 247 -29.87 -29.81 8.20
C PHE A 247 -30.77 -31.03 8.33
N GLU A 248 -30.42 -32.17 7.74
CA GLU A 248 -31.22 -33.40 7.83
C GLU A 248 -30.94 -34.20 9.11
N GLU A 249 -29.70 -34.12 9.66
CA GLU A 249 -29.36 -34.76 10.92
C GLU A 249 -29.81 -34.02 12.19
N SER A 250 -30.11 -32.71 12.10
CA SER A 250 -30.58 -31.96 13.27
C SER A 250 -32.07 -32.16 13.60
N GLY A 251 -32.81 -32.84 12.75
CA GLY A 251 -34.23 -33.14 12.96
C GLY A 251 -34.52 -34.36 13.85
N GLY A 252 -33.49 -35.03 14.33
CA GLY A 252 -33.61 -36.27 15.13
C GLY A 252 -32.96 -36.18 16.49
N ILE A 253 -33.26 -35.14 17.28
CA ILE A 253 -32.95 -35.23 18.73
C ILE A 253 -34.09 -35.97 19.39
N GLY A 254 -34.05 -37.30 19.32
CA GLY A 254 -34.77 -38.17 20.23
C GLY A 254 -34.21 -37.90 21.64
N MET A 255 -35.08 -37.40 22.51
CA MET A 255 -34.89 -37.41 23.95
C MET A 255 -34.67 -38.86 24.38
N GLN A 256 -33.46 -39.32 24.53
CA GLN A 256 -33.12 -40.46 25.34
C GLN A 256 -33.10 -39.98 26.77
N ARG A 257 -34.21 -40.23 27.49
CA ARG A 257 -34.23 -40.20 28.95
C ARG A 257 -33.37 -41.33 29.42
N ASP A 258 -32.29 -41.03 30.08
CA ASP A 258 -31.55 -41.98 30.93
C ASP A 258 -32.49 -42.38 32.07
N ARG A 259 -32.94 -43.64 32.04
CA ARG A 259 -33.49 -44.33 33.19
C ARG A 259 -32.31 -44.68 34.08
N GLU A 260 -32.20 -44.02 35.19
CA GLU A 260 -31.48 -44.50 36.33
C GLU A 260 -32.12 -45.83 36.78
N GLU A 261 -31.40 -46.93 36.63
CA GLU A 261 -31.69 -48.17 37.32
C GLU A 261 -31.09 -48.08 38.75
N GLU A 262 -31.99 -47.79 39.70
CA GLU A 262 -31.81 -48.23 41.07
C GLU A 262 -31.96 -49.76 41.14
N GLY A 263 -30.98 -50.39 41.68
CA GLY A 263 -30.99 -51.82 42.09
C GLY A 263 -29.71 -52.12 42.78
N GLY A 264 -29.61 -52.08 44.04
CA GLY A 264 -30.07 -52.93 45.10
C GLY A 264 -29.20 -54.20 45.19
N LEU A 265 -28.24 -54.21 46.06
CA LEU A 265 -27.82 -55.15 47.08
C LEU A 265 -26.42 -54.85 47.55
#